data_601b881e6ab3585addd22ff0ef376dd3
#
_entry.id   601b881e6ab3585addd22ff0ef376dd3
#
_cell.length_a   1.000
_cell.length_b   1.000
_cell.length_c   1.000
_cell.angle_alpha   90.00
_cell.angle_beta   90.00
_cell.angle_gamma   90.00
#
_symmetry.space_group_name_H-M   'P 1'
#
loop_
_entity.id
_entity.type
_entity.pdbx_description
1 polymer ?
#
loop_
_entity_poly.entity_id
_entity_poly.type
_entity_poly.pdbx_seq_one_letter_code
_entity_poly.pdbx_strand_id
1 'polypeptide(L)'
;MTTEAETGRQSLTGDCASAFLLLSRIPVTWHRFRDDQPPDFISSLWAFPLVGLVIGAAGGGVLAAAQALALPTFAIAILSLATMIFLSGAMHEDGLADMADGFGGGRDTEAKIRIMHDSRIGTYGLALIHI
;
A
#
# COMPACT_ATOMS: atom_id res chain seq x y z
N MET A 1 -12.66 -28.15 32.51
CA MET A 1 -12.80 -26.69 32.47
C MET A 1 -11.87 -26.17 31.36
N THR A 2 -12.38 -26.15 30.17
CA THR A 2 -11.70 -25.67 28.96
C THR A 2 -12.24 -24.29 28.67
N THR A 3 -11.53 -23.26 29.11
CA THR A 3 -11.72 -21.89 28.62
C THR A 3 -11.08 -21.83 27.25
N GLU A 4 -11.89 -22.08 26.24
CA GLU A 4 -11.52 -21.70 24.86
C GLU A 4 -11.33 -20.19 24.84
N ALA A 5 -10.09 -19.76 24.56
CA ALA A 5 -9.82 -18.40 24.18
C ALA A 5 -10.63 -18.13 22.91
N GLU A 6 -11.76 -17.46 23.05
CA GLU A 6 -12.39 -16.76 21.93
C GLU A 6 -11.37 -15.73 21.41
N THR A 7 -10.56 -16.16 20.47
CA THR A 7 -9.84 -15.26 19.59
C THR A 7 -10.90 -14.39 18.93
N GLY A 8 -11.06 -13.18 19.41
CA GLY A 8 -12.03 -12.22 18.92
C GLY A 8 -11.71 -11.83 17.47
N ARG A 9 -12.17 -12.71 16.56
CA ARG A 9 -12.04 -12.49 15.12
C ARG A 9 -12.73 -11.17 14.80
N GLN A 10 -11.97 -10.25 14.21
CA GLN A 10 -12.55 -9.00 13.74
C GLN A 10 -13.68 -9.31 12.75
N SER A 11 -14.68 -8.44 12.67
CA SER A 11 -15.74 -8.62 11.68
C SER A 11 -15.18 -8.47 10.27
N LEU A 12 -15.82 -9.08 9.27
CA LEU A 12 -15.40 -8.95 7.87
C LEU A 12 -15.25 -7.48 7.43
N THR A 13 -16.08 -6.59 7.99
CA THR A 13 -15.97 -5.15 7.75
C THR A 13 -14.75 -4.53 8.44
N GLY A 14 -14.34 -5.07 9.58
CA GLY A 14 -13.12 -4.68 10.28
C GLY A 14 -11.87 -5.09 9.49
N ASP A 15 -11.85 -6.31 8.97
CA ASP A 15 -10.76 -6.81 8.12
C ASP A 15 -10.62 -5.97 6.85
N CYS A 16 -11.73 -5.68 6.15
CA CYS A 16 -11.70 -4.77 5.00
C CYS A 16 -11.17 -3.38 5.39
N ALA A 17 -11.65 -2.82 6.50
CA ALA A 17 -11.18 -1.52 6.96
C ALA A 17 -9.66 -1.51 7.27
N SER A 18 -9.15 -2.58 7.91
CA SER A 18 -7.72 -2.77 8.17
C SER A 18 -6.90 -2.85 6.88
N ALA A 19 -7.40 -3.58 5.87
CA ALA A 19 -6.74 -3.68 4.57
C ALA A 19 -6.66 -2.32 3.86
N PHE A 20 -7.76 -1.56 3.83
CA PHE A 20 -7.77 -0.21 3.26
C PHE A 20 -6.88 0.77 4.02
N LEU A 21 -6.83 0.68 5.35
CA LEU A 21 -5.98 1.51 6.19
C LEU A 21 -4.49 1.26 5.90
N LEU A 22 -4.11 0.01 5.65
CA LEU A 22 -2.72 -0.35 5.36
C LEU A 22 -2.32 0.00 3.92
N LEU A 23 -3.16 -0.34 2.93
CA LEU A 23 -2.77 -0.35 1.51
C LEU A 23 -3.24 0.87 0.73
N SER A 24 -3.93 1.83 1.37
CA SER A 24 -4.43 3.00 0.66
C SER A 24 -4.40 4.27 1.51
N ARG A 25 -4.48 5.41 0.83
CA ARG A 25 -4.70 6.72 1.45
C ARG A 25 -6.18 7.07 1.59
N ILE A 26 -7.07 6.14 1.26
CA ILE A 26 -8.51 6.34 1.41
C ILE A 26 -8.83 6.45 2.91
N PRO A 27 -9.45 7.55 3.36
CA PRO A 27 -9.71 7.76 4.78
C PRO A 27 -10.72 6.73 5.30
N VAL A 28 -10.24 5.79 6.11
CA VAL A 28 -11.09 4.85 6.84
C VAL A 28 -11.27 5.40 8.24
N THR A 29 -12.54 5.62 8.64
CA THR A 29 -12.82 6.15 9.97
C THR A 29 -12.45 5.13 11.04
N TRP A 30 -11.57 5.54 11.95
CA TRP A 30 -11.07 4.71 13.07
C TRP A 30 -12.17 4.18 14.00
N HIS A 31 -13.34 4.79 14.01
CA HIS A 31 -14.49 4.36 14.84
C HIS A 31 -15.03 2.95 14.52
N ARG A 32 -14.52 2.30 13.47
CA ARG A 32 -14.86 0.91 13.15
C ARG A 32 -14.02 -0.12 13.90
N PHE A 33 -12.91 0.30 14.49
CA PHE A 33 -12.10 -0.55 15.36
C PHE A 33 -12.62 -0.42 16.79
N ARG A 34 -12.79 -1.54 17.49
CA ARG A 34 -13.14 -1.51 18.92
C ARG A 34 -12.01 -0.81 19.66
N ASP A 35 -12.37 0.05 20.61
CA ASP A 35 -11.48 0.97 21.32
C ASP A 35 -10.21 0.35 21.93
N ASP A 36 -10.15 -0.99 22.09
CA ASP A 36 -9.07 -1.70 22.76
C ASP A 36 -8.23 -2.61 21.84
N GLN A 37 -8.51 -2.70 20.54
CA GLN A 37 -7.76 -3.61 19.67
C GLN A 37 -7.21 -2.89 18.44
N PRO A 38 -5.87 -2.96 18.22
CA PRO A 38 -5.27 -2.45 17.00
C PRO A 38 -5.77 -3.21 15.76
N PRO A 39 -5.67 -2.62 14.56
CA PRO A 39 -6.01 -3.30 13.32
C PRO A 39 -5.24 -4.63 13.19
N ASP A 40 -5.94 -5.72 12.91
CA ASP A 40 -5.32 -7.01 12.63
C ASP A 40 -5.08 -7.13 11.11
N PHE A 41 -3.84 -6.85 10.69
CA PHE A 41 -3.45 -6.92 9.30
C PHE A 41 -3.31 -8.37 8.80
N ILE A 42 -3.05 -9.33 9.68
CA ILE A 42 -2.91 -10.74 9.29
C ILE A 42 -4.29 -11.32 8.94
N SER A 43 -5.29 -11.08 9.76
CA SER A 43 -6.68 -11.49 9.45
C SER A 43 -7.22 -10.80 8.20
N SER A 44 -6.73 -9.61 7.87
CA SER A 44 -7.21 -8.82 6.73
C SER A 44 -6.57 -9.17 5.39
N LEU A 45 -5.60 -10.10 5.32
CA LEU A 45 -4.89 -10.47 4.09
C LEU A 45 -5.83 -10.88 2.94
N TRP A 46 -6.93 -11.55 3.25
CA TRP A 46 -7.94 -11.94 2.25
C TRP A 46 -8.59 -10.74 1.56
N ALA A 47 -8.64 -9.58 2.22
CA ALA A 47 -9.24 -8.36 1.69
C ALA A 47 -8.27 -7.52 0.83
N PHE A 48 -6.96 -7.83 0.80
CA PHE A 48 -5.97 -7.11 0.00
C PHE A 48 -6.31 -7.05 -1.49
N PRO A 49 -6.79 -8.14 -2.13
CA PRO A 49 -7.22 -8.09 -3.52
C PRO A 49 -8.38 -7.10 -3.76
N LEU A 50 -9.25 -6.89 -2.77
CA LEU A 50 -10.36 -5.92 -2.88
C LEU A 50 -9.84 -4.49 -2.93
N VAL A 51 -8.81 -4.16 -2.12
CA VAL A 51 -8.16 -2.85 -2.17
C VAL A 51 -7.52 -2.63 -3.53
N GLY A 52 -6.79 -3.65 -4.05
CA GLY A 52 -6.19 -3.61 -5.39
C GLY A 52 -7.24 -3.40 -6.49
N LEU A 53 -8.41 -4.07 -6.38
CA LEU A 53 -9.52 -3.90 -7.30
C LEU A 53 -10.05 -2.45 -7.30
N VAL A 54 -10.22 -1.84 -6.13
CA VAL A 54 -10.72 -0.46 -6.00
C VAL A 54 -9.72 0.54 -6.59
N ILE A 55 -8.43 0.41 -6.25
CA ILE A 55 -7.37 1.28 -6.77
C ILE A 55 -7.25 1.10 -8.29
N GLY A 56 -7.26 -0.16 -8.79
CA GLY A 56 -7.18 -0.46 -10.21
C GLY A 56 -8.40 0.06 -10.98
N ALA A 57 -9.60 -0.06 -10.40
CA ALA A 57 -10.82 0.48 -11.00
C ALA A 57 -10.78 2.03 -11.09
N ALA A 58 -10.23 2.70 -10.09
CA ALA A 58 -10.04 4.15 -10.12
C ALA A 58 -9.05 4.56 -11.23
N GLY A 59 -7.90 3.90 -11.34
CA GLY A 59 -6.94 4.12 -12.43
C GLY A 59 -7.53 3.83 -13.81
N GLY A 60 -8.28 2.72 -13.93
CA GLY A 60 -9.00 2.36 -15.17
C GLY A 60 -10.09 3.35 -15.52
N GLY A 61 -10.80 3.89 -14.55
CA GLY A 61 -11.79 4.95 -14.74
C GLY A 61 -11.17 6.24 -15.29
N VAL A 62 -10.01 6.65 -14.73
CA VAL A 62 -9.25 7.80 -15.24
C VAL A 62 -8.76 7.54 -16.65
N LEU A 63 -8.24 6.33 -16.93
CA LEU A 63 -7.84 5.92 -18.28
C LEU A 63 -9.00 6.06 -19.28
N ALA A 64 -10.17 5.50 -18.96
CA ALA A 64 -11.34 5.56 -19.83
C ALA A 64 -11.83 7.01 -20.06
N ALA A 65 -11.87 7.82 -18.99
CA ALA A 65 -12.25 9.23 -19.08
C ALA A 65 -11.28 10.04 -19.95
N ALA A 66 -9.96 9.84 -19.73
CA ALA A 66 -8.93 10.53 -20.50
C ALA A 66 -8.95 10.13 -21.99
N GLN A 67 -9.26 8.86 -22.31
CA GLN A 67 -9.47 8.40 -23.69
C GLN A 67 -10.69 9.07 -24.32
N ALA A 68 -11.82 9.17 -23.60
CA ALA A 68 -13.01 9.82 -24.07
C ALA A 68 -12.79 11.33 -24.37
N LEU A 69 -11.86 11.96 -23.66
CA LEU A 69 -11.41 13.33 -23.90
C LEU A 69 -10.37 13.45 -25.03
N ALA A 70 -10.05 12.36 -25.71
CA ALA A 70 -9.03 12.28 -26.78
C ALA A 70 -7.66 12.82 -26.38
N LEU A 71 -7.24 12.61 -25.12
CA LEU A 71 -5.91 13.01 -24.67
C LEU A 71 -4.81 12.16 -25.33
N PRO A 72 -3.59 12.68 -25.48
CA PRO A 72 -2.46 11.90 -25.97
C PRO A 72 -2.18 10.67 -25.08
N THR A 73 -1.83 9.53 -25.68
CA THR A 73 -1.61 8.25 -24.98
C THR A 73 -0.66 8.37 -23.79
N PHE A 74 0.40 9.15 -23.93
CA PHE A 74 1.36 9.40 -22.86
C PHE A 74 0.73 10.10 -21.64
N ALA A 75 -0.13 11.10 -21.88
CA ALA A 75 -0.85 11.79 -20.82
C ALA A 75 -1.85 10.86 -20.12
N ILE A 76 -2.53 10.01 -20.87
CA ILE A 76 -3.46 8.99 -20.33
C ILE A 76 -2.70 8.05 -19.38
N ALA A 77 -1.56 7.53 -19.80
CA ALA A 77 -0.74 6.63 -18.99
C ALA A 77 -0.28 7.29 -17.69
N ILE A 78 0.24 8.52 -17.77
CA ILE A 78 0.69 9.26 -16.58
C ILE A 78 -0.46 9.50 -15.60
N LEU A 79 -1.61 9.97 -16.07
CA LEU A 79 -2.76 10.28 -15.22
C LEU A 79 -3.28 9.02 -14.53
N SER A 80 -3.35 7.92 -15.27
CA SER A 80 -3.81 6.63 -14.72
C SER A 80 -2.85 6.09 -13.64
N LEU A 81 -1.55 6.05 -13.93
CA LEU A 81 -0.53 5.60 -12.99
C LEU A 81 -0.45 6.53 -11.76
N ALA A 82 -0.43 7.84 -11.97
CA ALA A 82 -0.41 8.82 -10.88
C ALA A 82 -1.62 8.64 -9.94
N THR A 83 -2.80 8.35 -10.49
CA THR A 83 -4.00 8.07 -9.69
C THR A 83 -3.79 6.84 -8.80
N MET A 84 -3.25 5.75 -9.34
CA MET A 84 -3.00 4.53 -8.59
C MET A 84 -1.94 4.74 -7.49
N ILE A 85 -0.83 5.40 -7.82
CA ILE A 85 0.25 5.73 -6.87
C ILE A 85 -0.28 6.65 -5.75
N PHE A 86 -1.05 7.67 -6.10
CA PHE A 86 -1.64 8.57 -5.12
C PHE A 86 -2.60 7.86 -4.16
N LEU A 87 -3.47 6.98 -4.68
CA LEU A 87 -4.42 6.22 -3.87
C LEU A 87 -3.73 5.18 -2.98
N SER A 88 -2.66 4.52 -3.45
CA SER A 88 -1.87 3.58 -2.64
C SER A 88 -0.91 4.29 -1.67
N GLY A 89 -0.71 5.59 -1.83
CA GLY A 89 0.24 6.37 -1.04
C GLY A 89 1.69 6.07 -1.35
N ALA A 90 1.98 5.59 -2.56
CA ALA A 90 3.32 5.20 -3.03
C ALA A 90 4.02 4.12 -2.17
N MET A 91 3.26 3.33 -1.41
CA MET A 91 3.83 2.34 -0.48
C MET A 91 4.66 1.27 -1.18
N HIS A 92 4.28 0.87 -2.40
CA HIS A 92 5.02 -0.13 -3.17
C HIS A 92 6.31 0.46 -3.75
N GLU A 93 6.26 1.69 -4.20
CA GLU A 93 7.40 2.45 -4.73
C GLU A 93 8.43 2.73 -3.61
N ASP A 94 7.94 3.10 -2.44
CA ASP A 94 8.74 3.32 -1.24
C ASP A 94 9.45 2.02 -0.80
N GLY A 95 8.71 0.92 -0.68
CA GLY A 95 9.28 -0.37 -0.36
C GLY A 95 10.30 -0.87 -1.40
N LEU A 96 10.12 -0.54 -2.67
CA LEU A 96 11.09 -0.86 -3.71
C LEU A 96 12.36 -0.01 -3.58
N ALA A 97 12.22 1.28 -3.25
CA ALA A 97 13.35 2.18 -2.98
C ALA A 97 14.14 1.71 -1.74
N ASP A 98 13.46 1.35 -0.66
CA ASP A 98 14.07 0.81 0.54
C ASP A 98 14.85 -0.48 0.27
N MET A 99 14.28 -1.37 -0.54
CA MET A 99 15.00 -2.58 -0.97
C MET A 99 16.24 -2.24 -1.79
N ALA A 100 16.17 -1.30 -2.72
CA ALA A 100 17.31 -0.88 -3.51
C ALA A 100 18.42 -0.32 -2.62
N ASP A 101 18.08 0.53 -1.66
CA ASP A 101 19.04 1.08 -0.70
C ASP A 101 19.63 0.01 0.22
N GLY A 102 18.80 -0.87 0.76
CA GLY A 102 19.24 -1.96 1.63
C GLY A 102 20.19 -2.92 0.93
N PHE A 103 19.84 -3.36 -0.28
CA PHE A 103 20.68 -4.30 -1.03
C PHE A 103 21.92 -3.66 -1.66
N GLY A 104 21.81 -2.39 -2.07
CA GLY A 104 22.93 -1.64 -2.65
C GLY A 104 23.94 -1.16 -1.60
N GLY A 105 23.47 -0.74 -0.41
CA GLY A 105 24.29 -0.15 0.64
C GLY A 105 24.70 -1.08 1.75
N GLY A 106 23.92 -2.14 2.05
CA GLY A 106 24.17 -3.06 3.16
C GLY A 106 25.09 -4.21 2.82
N ARG A 107 26.15 -4.41 3.62
CA ARG A 107 27.13 -5.50 3.44
C ARG A 107 26.67 -6.83 4.03
N ASP A 108 25.88 -6.79 5.08
CA ASP A 108 25.32 -7.94 5.79
C ASP A 108 23.83 -7.75 6.04
N THR A 109 23.16 -8.79 6.53
CA THR A 109 21.71 -8.78 6.74
C THR A 109 21.28 -7.69 7.72
N GLU A 110 22.03 -7.47 8.80
CA GLU A 110 21.68 -6.46 9.80
C GLU A 110 21.81 -5.05 9.24
N ALA A 111 22.86 -4.79 8.46
CA ALA A 111 23.05 -3.50 7.79
C ALA A 111 21.96 -3.24 6.76
N LYS A 112 21.54 -4.25 5.99
CA LYS A 112 20.44 -4.14 5.02
C LYS A 112 19.12 -3.78 5.70
N ILE A 113 18.75 -4.51 6.75
CA ILE A 113 17.52 -4.26 7.50
C ILE A 113 17.54 -2.86 8.13
N ARG A 114 18.68 -2.45 8.70
CA ARG A 114 18.82 -1.12 9.29
C ARG A 114 18.65 0.00 8.26
N ILE A 115 19.18 -0.18 7.04
CA ILE A 115 19.02 0.79 5.95
C ILE A 115 17.58 0.85 5.51
N MET A 116 16.90 -0.28 5.32
CA MET A 116 15.48 -0.35 4.94
C MET A 116 14.53 0.28 5.98
N HIS A 117 14.93 0.34 7.25
CA HIS A 117 14.16 0.99 8.31
C HIS A 117 14.53 2.47 8.51
N ASP A 118 15.50 2.99 7.78
CA ASP A 118 15.85 4.42 7.81
C ASP A 118 14.87 5.18 6.91
N SER A 119 14.18 6.17 7.47
CA SER A 119 13.21 6.99 6.72
C SER A 119 13.84 7.93 5.68
N ARG A 120 15.16 7.92 5.53
CA ARG A 120 15.89 8.71 4.55
C ARG A 120 16.13 7.91 3.30
N ILE A 121 15.74 8.46 2.15
CA ILE A 121 16.06 7.85 0.86
C ILE A 121 17.55 7.84 0.62
N GLY A 122 18.09 6.69 0.24
CA GLY A 122 19.50 6.53 -0.11
C GLY A 122 19.77 6.77 -1.61
N THR A 123 21.02 6.63 -1.97
CA THR A 123 21.47 6.88 -3.36
C THR A 123 20.90 5.86 -4.35
N TYR A 124 20.75 4.60 -3.95
CA TYR A 124 20.24 3.54 -4.82
C TYR A 124 18.73 3.67 -5.03
N GLY A 125 17.96 3.98 -3.97
CA GLY A 125 16.52 4.25 -4.08
C GLY A 125 16.25 5.48 -4.93
N LEU A 126 17.03 6.56 -4.74
CA LEU A 126 16.93 7.76 -5.55
C LEU A 126 17.24 7.48 -7.03
N ALA A 127 18.30 6.72 -7.32
CA ALA A 127 18.64 6.32 -8.68
C ALA A 127 17.54 5.49 -9.34
N LEU A 128 16.93 4.55 -8.59
CA LEU A 128 15.85 3.70 -9.09
C LEU A 128 14.62 4.51 -9.53
N ILE A 129 14.28 5.58 -8.79
CA ILE A 129 13.14 6.45 -9.13
C ILE A 129 13.39 7.24 -10.41
N HIS A 130 14.66 7.46 -10.81
CA HIS A 130 15.03 8.27 -11.97
C HIS A 130 15.27 7.45 -13.25
N ILE A 131 15.30 6.11 -13.15
CA ILE A 131 15.45 5.22 -14.31
C ILE A 131 14.09 4.85 -14.88
#